data_ca6a9836887a6063a7378ac320f93a93
#
_entry.id   ca6a9836887a6063a7378ac320f93a93
#
_cell.length_a   1.000
_cell.length_b   1.000
_cell.length_c   1.000
_cell.angle_alpha   90.00
_cell.angle_beta   90.00
_cell.angle_gamma   90.00
#
_symmetry.space_group_name_H-M   'P 1'
#
loop_
_entity.id
_entity.type
_entity.pdbx_description
1 polymer ?
#
loop_
_entity_poly.entity_id
_entity_poly.type
_entity_poly.pdbx_seq_one_letter_code
_entity_poly.pdbx_strand_id
1 'polypeptide(L)'
;MKKLLVSLLIAGVALTGVACGTTQANNSTESATTATVEETTTTVTTLYDADGIKITTDGFVEDSIFGMGIQLAIENNTDRHICVSIEDASLDGYMVTMLGCLDVTSGMKDKEIINFCDDGSAEYKDFQGTLHIYDGDSYDAIMDIPFTY
;
A
#
# COMPACT_ATOMS: atom_id res chain seq x y z
N MET A 1 -16.30 -34.03 -24.03
CA MET A 1 -17.48 -34.72 -23.44
C MET A 1 -17.81 -34.10 -22.10
N LYS A 2 -19.05 -33.61 -22.04
CA LYS A 2 -19.89 -33.29 -20.87
C LYS A 2 -19.47 -32.18 -19.90
N LYS A 3 -20.18 -31.08 -20.11
CA LYS A 3 -20.44 -29.94 -19.22
C LYS A 3 -21.17 -30.39 -17.95
N LEU A 4 -20.89 -29.76 -16.81
CA LEU A 4 -21.80 -29.75 -15.66
C LEU A 4 -21.83 -28.34 -15.08
N LEU A 5 -22.93 -27.65 -15.40
CA LEU A 5 -23.42 -26.43 -14.76
C LEU A 5 -24.10 -26.87 -13.45
N VAL A 6 -23.72 -26.30 -12.33
CA VAL A 6 -24.52 -26.34 -11.11
C VAL A 6 -24.87 -24.90 -10.72
N SER A 7 -26.14 -24.60 -10.99
CA SER A 7 -26.82 -23.38 -10.56
C SER A 7 -27.41 -23.65 -9.17
N LEU A 8 -27.06 -22.87 -8.15
CA LEU A 8 -27.70 -22.93 -6.84
C LEU A 8 -28.39 -21.58 -6.55
N LEU A 9 -29.68 -21.58 -6.72
CA LEU A 9 -30.62 -20.55 -6.28
C LEU A 9 -30.95 -20.80 -4.80
N ILE A 10 -30.74 -19.80 -3.93
CA ILE A 10 -31.31 -19.79 -2.59
C ILE A 10 -32.18 -18.56 -2.45
N ALA A 11 -33.48 -18.88 -2.29
CA ALA A 11 -34.58 -17.95 -2.09
C ALA A 11 -34.63 -17.45 -0.63
N GLY A 12 -35.21 -16.24 -0.49
CA GLY A 12 -35.33 -15.48 0.72
C GLY A 12 -36.15 -16.06 1.88
N VAL A 13 -35.95 -15.44 3.03
CA VAL A 13 -36.88 -15.48 4.15
C VAL A 13 -37.13 -14.05 4.64
N ALA A 14 -38.33 -13.58 4.46
CA ALA A 14 -38.86 -12.38 5.09
C ALA A 14 -39.41 -12.75 6.47
N LEU A 15 -38.98 -12.07 7.50
CA LEU A 15 -39.59 -12.11 8.83
C LEU A 15 -40.18 -10.74 9.14
N THR A 16 -41.49 -10.65 9.07
CA THR A 16 -42.30 -9.55 9.60
C THR A 16 -42.51 -9.77 11.09
N GLY A 17 -42.05 -8.81 11.92
CA GLY A 17 -42.39 -8.75 13.34
C GLY A 17 -43.04 -7.41 13.65
N VAL A 18 -44.34 -7.44 13.88
CA VAL A 18 -45.16 -6.34 14.42
C VAL A 18 -45.08 -6.39 15.95
N ALA A 19 -44.66 -5.32 16.60
CA ALA A 19 -44.99 -5.09 18.02
C ALA A 19 -45.25 -3.59 18.24
N CYS A 20 -46.47 -3.35 18.69
CA CYS A 20 -47.05 -2.08 19.07
C CYS A 20 -46.52 -1.63 20.45
N GLY A 21 -46.25 -0.33 20.65
CA GLY A 21 -45.89 0.23 21.96
C GLY A 21 -45.65 1.71 21.92
N THR A 22 -46.68 2.44 22.29
CA THR A 22 -46.96 3.86 22.61
C THR A 22 -45.78 4.80 22.98
N THR A 23 -45.80 5.98 22.35
CA THR A 23 -45.62 7.39 22.84
C THR A 23 -44.37 7.78 23.60
N GLN A 24 -43.47 8.57 23.01
CA GLN A 24 -43.19 9.95 23.44
C GLN A 24 -42.35 10.69 22.40
N ALA A 25 -42.78 11.90 22.08
CA ALA A 25 -42.12 12.80 21.16
C ALA A 25 -40.85 13.36 21.80
N ASN A 26 -39.70 13.23 21.12
CA ASN A 26 -38.62 14.16 21.21
C ASN A 26 -38.03 14.39 19.85
N ASN A 27 -38.23 15.59 19.38
CA ASN A 27 -37.75 16.11 18.13
C ASN A 27 -36.23 16.35 18.25
N SER A 28 -35.42 15.46 17.71
CA SER A 28 -34.01 15.71 17.45
C SER A 28 -33.78 15.47 15.98
N THR A 29 -33.67 16.58 15.25
CA THR A 29 -33.24 16.62 13.87
C THR A 29 -31.79 16.16 13.81
N GLU A 30 -31.58 14.89 13.56
CA GLU A 30 -30.26 14.34 13.28
C GLU A 30 -29.94 14.65 11.81
N SER A 31 -29.12 15.70 11.65
CA SER A 31 -28.56 16.08 10.36
C SER A 31 -27.59 14.97 9.96
N ALA A 32 -28.00 14.11 9.03
CA ALA A 32 -27.13 13.17 8.40
C ALA A 32 -26.10 13.96 7.59
N THR A 33 -24.94 14.20 8.18
CA THR A 33 -23.78 14.69 7.45
C THR A 33 -23.29 13.55 6.56
N THR A 34 -23.66 13.58 5.31
CA THR A 34 -23.05 12.75 4.28
C THR A 34 -21.60 13.18 4.18
N ALA A 35 -20.69 12.43 4.81
CA ALA A 35 -19.28 12.58 4.58
C ALA A 35 -19.04 12.20 3.10
N THR A 36 -18.79 13.20 2.28
CA THR A 36 -18.23 13.00 0.95
C THR A 36 -16.83 12.47 1.17
N VAL A 37 -16.60 11.18 0.94
CA VAL A 37 -15.27 10.62 0.81
C VAL A 37 -14.71 11.22 -0.48
N GLU A 38 -13.82 12.18 -0.37
CA GLU A 38 -12.99 12.60 -1.48
C GLU A 38 -12.10 11.40 -1.82
N GLU A 39 -12.38 10.78 -2.95
CA GLU A 39 -11.53 9.78 -3.55
C GLU A 39 -10.24 10.50 -3.99
N THR A 40 -9.25 10.50 -3.12
CA THR A 40 -7.90 10.95 -3.47
C THR A 40 -7.37 9.96 -4.48
N THR A 41 -7.39 10.32 -5.75
CA THR A 41 -6.75 9.55 -6.83
C THR A 41 -5.25 9.58 -6.60
N THR A 42 -4.73 8.61 -5.84
CA THR A 42 -3.30 8.40 -5.69
C THR A 42 -2.75 7.93 -7.03
N THR A 43 -1.86 8.73 -7.62
CA THR A 43 -1.22 8.36 -8.89
C THR A 43 -0.11 7.38 -8.61
N VAL A 44 -0.30 6.12 -8.98
CA VAL A 44 0.72 5.07 -8.88
C VAL A 44 1.83 5.33 -9.89
N THR A 45 3.06 5.45 -9.43
CA THR A 45 4.25 5.62 -10.26
C THR A 45 5.06 4.32 -10.31
N THR A 46 5.47 3.88 -11.50
CA THR A 46 6.34 2.71 -11.65
C THR A 46 7.79 3.16 -11.56
N LEU A 47 8.52 2.62 -10.57
CA LEU A 47 9.95 2.85 -10.38
C LEU A 47 10.79 1.82 -11.16
N TYR A 48 10.33 0.58 -11.24
CA TYR A 48 10.98 -0.50 -11.98
C TYR A 48 9.97 -1.53 -12.47
N ASP A 49 10.17 -2.08 -13.68
CA ASP A 49 9.33 -3.15 -14.24
C ASP A 49 10.16 -3.94 -15.28
N ALA A 50 10.99 -4.86 -14.79
CA ALA A 50 11.78 -5.78 -15.62
C ALA A 50 12.21 -7.00 -14.81
N ASP A 51 12.78 -8.01 -15.49
CA ASP A 51 13.41 -9.22 -14.92
C ASP A 51 12.49 -9.98 -13.93
N GLY A 52 11.17 -9.88 -14.10
CA GLY A 52 10.20 -10.51 -13.23
C GLY A 52 9.91 -9.75 -11.95
N ILE A 53 10.49 -8.57 -11.76
CA ILE A 53 10.27 -7.71 -10.59
C ILE A 53 9.58 -6.43 -11.06
N LYS A 54 8.49 -6.07 -10.36
CA LYS A 54 7.83 -4.79 -10.56
C LYS A 54 7.75 -4.03 -9.24
N ILE A 55 8.22 -2.79 -9.24
CA ILE A 55 8.21 -1.92 -8.07
C ILE A 55 7.47 -0.63 -8.44
N THR A 56 6.46 -0.31 -7.65
CA THR A 56 5.66 0.91 -7.79
C THR A 56 5.59 1.67 -6.49
N THR A 57 5.27 2.96 -6.57
CA THR A 57 5.00 3.79 -5.40
C THR A 57 3.67 4.52 -5.54
N ASP A 58 2.96 4.65 -4.43
CA ASP A 58 1.79 5.53 -4.28
C ASP A 58 2.19 6.92 -3.74
N GLY A 59 3.50 7.13 -3.48
CA GLY A 59 4.04 8.38 -2.99
C GLY A 59 4.31 8.41 -1.49
N PHE A 60 4.39 9.62 -0.97
CA PHE A 60 4.66 9.86 0.44
C PHE A 60 3.43 9.60 1.30
N VAL A 61 3.63 8.92 2.41
CA VAL A 61 2.57 8.53 3.35
C VAL A 61 3.04 8.79 4.78
N GLU A 62 2.15 9.30 5.63
CA GLU A 62 2.41 9.46 7.05
C GLU A 62 2.08 8.16 7.79
N ASP A 63 3.08 7.58 8.45
CA ASP A 63 2.90 6.49 9.40
C ASP A 63 2.67 7.05 10.80
N SER A 64 1.74 6.47 11.53
CA SER A 64 1.34 6.98 12.85
C SER A 64 2.39 6.78 13.96
N ILE A 65 3.41 5.95 13.71
CA ILE A 65 4.44 5.57 14.67
C ILE A 65 5.81 6.12 14.26
N PHE A 66 6.14 6.01 12.98
CA PHE A 66 7.49 6.29 12.46
C PHE A 66 7.58 7.58 11.64
N GLY A 67 6.46 8.32 11.48
CA GLY A 67 6.41 9.57 10.73
C GLY A 67 6.27 9.35 9.23
N MET A 68 6.83 10.25 8.43
CA MET A 68 6.71 10.16 6.97
C MET A 68 7.55 9.05 6.38
N GLY A 69 7.06 8.48 5.29
CA GLY A 69 7.76 7.47 4.50
C GLY A 69 7.29 7.48 3.06
N ILE A 70 7.89 6.64 2.25
CA ILE A 70 7.43 6.33 0.90
C ILE A 70 6.76 4.96 0.89
N GLN A 71 5.56 4.87 0.33
CA GLN A 71 4.87 3.60 0.18
C GLN A 71 5.32 2.91 -1.09
N LEU A 72 5.91 1.72 -0.97
CA LEU A 72 6.29 0.87 -2.08
C LEU A 72 5.37 -0.35 -2.18
N ALA A 73 5.08 -0.77 -3.40
CA ALA A 73 4.46 -2.07 -3.68
C ALA A 73 5.37 -2.85 -4.63
N ILE A 74 5.60 -4.12 -4.31
CA ILE A 74 6.47 -5.01 -5.07
C ILE A 74 5.68 -6.22 -5.54
N GLU A 75 5.87 -6.59 -6.80
CA GLU A 75 5.45 -7.87 -7.37
C GLU A 75 6.72 -8.66 -7.72
N ASN A 76 6.92 -9.79 -7.05
CA ASN A 76 8.05 -10.68 -7.32
C ASN A 76 7.58 -11.90 -8.12
N ASN A 77 7.78 -11.88 -9.43
CA ASN A 77 7.48 -13.00 -10.32
C ASN A 77 8.72 -13.83 -10.65
N THR A 78 9.80 -13.69 -9.87
CA THR A 78 11.00 -14.52 -9.99
C THR A 78 10.82 -15.83 -9.21
N ASP A 79 11.77 -16.74 -9.34
CA ASP A 79 11.88 -17.99 -8.57
C ASP A 79 12.66 -17.82 -7.26
N ARG A 80 13.03 -16.59 -6.87
CA ARG A 80 13.86 -16.25 -5.73
C ARG A 80 13.06 -15.49 -4.68
N HIS A 81 13.46 -15.65 -3.42
CA HIS A 81 13.09 -14.75 -2.34
C HIS A 81 13.94 -13.47 -2.46
N ILE A 82 13.33 -12.30 -2.49
CA ILE A 82 14.02 -11.02 -2.63
C ILE A 82 13.69 -10.07 -1.49
N CYS A 83 14.67 -9.28 -1.11
CA CYS A 83 14.48 -8.12 -0.26
C CYS A 83 14.82 -6.84 -1.04
N VAL A 84 14.10 -5.77 -0.76
CA VAL A 84 14.28 -4.46 -1.39
C VAL A 84 14.40 -3.40 -0.32
N SER A 85 15.53 -2.71 -0.29
CA SER A 85 15.78 -1.53 0.55
C SER A 85 16.00 -0.29 -0.33
N ILE A 86 16.01 0.88 0.29
CA ILE A 86 16.41 2.13 -0.38
C ILE A 86 17.72 2.59 0.23
N GLU A 87 18.73 2.78 -0.60
CA GLU A 87 20.05 3.24 -0.23
C GLU A 87 20.38 4.57 -0.94
N ASP A 88 21.41 5.26 -0.44
CA ASP A 88 21.87 6.55 -0.99
C ASP A 88 20.73 7.55 -1.20
N ALA A 89 19.78 7.57 -0.26
CA ALA A 89 18.57 8.35 -0.36
C ALA A 89 18.81 9.84 -0.09
N SER A 90 18.20 10.71 -0.89
CA SER A 90 18.11 12.13 -0.60
C SER A 90 16.69 12.65 -0.81
N LEU A 91 16.28 13.55 0.07
CA LEU A 91 14.97 14.21 0.06
C LEU A 91 15.20 15.71 0.02
N ASP A 92 14.62 16.39 -0.98
CA ASP A 92 14.80 17.83 -1.21
C ASP A 92 16.27 18.30 -1.22
N GLY A 93 17.18 17.41 -1.68
CA GLY A 93 18.63 17.65 -1.76
C GLY A 93 19.42 17.35 -0.48
N TYR A 94 18.77 16.87 0.58
CA TYR A 94 19.42 16.44 1.81
C TYR A 94 19.51 14.93 1.91
N MET A 95 20.66 14.40 2.31
CA MET A 95 20.80 12.97 2.58
C MET A 95 19.87 12.55 3.74
N VAL A 96 19.11 11.47 3.54
CA VAL A 96 18.23 10.91 4.55
C VAL A 96 18.53 9.43 4.77
N THR A 97 18.32 8.97 5.99
CA THR A 97 18.39 7.54 6.31
C THR A 97 17.00 6.93 6.15
N MET A 98 16.93 5.80 5.44
CA MET A 98 15.70 5.05 5.29
C MET A 98 15.62 3.93 6.32
N LEU A 99 14.41 3.67 6.83
CA LEU A 99 14.13 2.59 7.77
C LEU A 99 13.14 1.61 7.18
N GLY A 100 13.55 0.34 7.12
CA GLY A 100 12.74 -0.76 6.62
C GLY A 100 13.23 -1.30 5.28
N CYS A 101 12.72 -2.45 4.94
CA CYS A 101 12.87 -3.11 3.65
C CYS A 101 11.63 -3.96 3.40
N LEU A 102 11.33 -4.24 2.15
CA LEU A 102 10.29 -5.17 1.78
C LEU A 102 10.91 -6.53 1.52
N ASP A 103 10.28 -7.56 2.10
CA ASP A 103 10.72 -8.95 2.04
C ASP A 103 9.66 -9.77 1.29
N VAL A 104 9.98 -10.20 0.05
CA VAL A 104 8.97 -10.73 -0.87
C VAL A 104 9.36 -12.09 -1.41
N THR A 105 8.70 -13.13 -0.94
CA THR A 105 8.88 -14.50 -1.42
C THR A 105 8.52 -14.63 -2.91
N SER A 106 9.14 -15.60 -3.58
CA SER A 106 8.86 -15.97 -4.97
C SER A 106 7.36 -16.07 -5.28
N GLY A 107 6.93 -15.41 -6.35
CA GLY A 107 5.53 -15.40 -6.82
C GLY A 107 4.56 -14.58 -5.96
N MET A 108 5.04 -13.84 -4.96
CA MET A 108 4.22 -13.05 -4.05
C MET A 108 4.32 -11.55 -4.34
N LYS A 109 3.48 -10.79 -3.63
CA LYS A 109 3.46 -9.32 -3.65
C LYS A 109 3.45 -8.82 -2.22
N ASP A 110 4.06 -7.66 -2.03
CA ASP A 110 4.04 -6.97 -0.75
C ASP A 110 3.86 -5.48 -0.96
N LYS A 111 3.37 -4.79 0.08
CA LYS A 111 3.16 -3.35 0.07
C LYS A 111 3.38 -2.79 1.47
N GLU A 112 4.46 -2.03 1.64
CA GLU A 112 4.85 -1.44 2.91
C GLU A 112 5.34 -0.01 2.78
N ILE A 113 5.52 0.66 3.91
CA ILE A 113 6.09 2.00 4.00
C ILE A 113 7.54 1.87 4.46
N ILE A 114 8.47 2.45 3.68
CA ILE A 114 9.85 2.67 4.11
C ILE A 114 9.94 4.09 4.65
N ASN A 115 10.23 4.23 5.94
CA ASN A 115 10.16 5.50 6.64
C ASN A 115 11.45 6.32 6.50
N PHE A 116 11.30 7.64 6.50
CA PHE A 116 12.42 8.58 6.57
C PHE A 116 12.85 8.81 8.01
N CYS A 117 14.15 8.78 8.27
CA CYS A 117 14.73 9.32 9.50
C CYS A 117 15.05 10.79 9.28
N ASP A 118 14.04 11.63 9.26
CA ASP A 118 14.19 13.07 9.17
C ASP A 118 13.57 13.76 10.40
N ASP A 119 13.77 15.07 10.52
CA ASP A 119 13.23 15.87 11.62
C ASP A 119 11.85 16.49 11.31
N GLY A 120 11.23 16.09 10.20
CA GLY A 120 9.96 16.60 9.72
C GLY A 120 10.05 17.98 9.07
N SER A 121 11.25 18.46 8.73
CA SER A 121 11.46 19.75 8.07
C SER A 121 11.40 19.69 6.55
N ALA A 122 11.43 18.48 5.97
CA ALA A 122 11.40 18.27 4.53
C ALA A 122 10.05 18.65 3.92
N GLU A 123 10.06 19.10 2.67
CA GLU A 123 8.85 19.42 1.92
C GLU A 123 8.30 18.22 1.14
N TYR A 124 9.03 17.10 1.11
CA TYR A 124 8.69 15.83 0.44
C TYR A 124 8.34 16.01 -1.04
N LYS A 125 9.16 16.75 -1.78
CA LYS A 125 8.93 17.05 -3.20
C LYS A 125 9.84 16.28 -4.14
N ASP A 126 11.14 16.29 -3.85
CA ASP A 126 12.17 15.70 -4.69
C ASP A 126 12.85 14.55 -3.92
N PHE A 127 12.47 13.33 -4.23
CA PHE A 127 13.05 12.14 -3.62
C PHE A 127 13.84 11.33 -4.64
N GLN A 128 15.08 11.02 -4.33
CA GLN A 128 15.92 10.16 -5.15
C GLN A 128 16.71 9.19 -4.28
N GLY A 129 17.07 8.06 -4.85
CA GLY A 129 17.83 7.03 -4.17
C GLY A 129 18.11 5.86 -5.08
N THR A 130 18.59 4.78 -4.48
CA THR A 130 18.86 3.51 -5.16
C THR A 130 18.02 2.42 -4.52
N LEU A 131 17.16 1.77 -5.30
CA LEU A 131 16.54 0.52 -4.88
C LEU A 131 17.63 -0.56 -4.90
N HIS A 132 18.01 -1.03 -3.72
CA HIS A 132 18.95 -2.13 -3.56
C HIS A 132 18.17 -3.42 -3.41
N ILE A 133 18.29 -4.31 -4.42
CA ILE A 133 17.62 -5.60 -4.45
C ILE A 133 18.64 -6.69 -4.17
N TYR A 134 18.38 -7.51 -3.17
CA TYR A 134 19.24 -8.61 -2.76
C TYR A 134 18.43 -9.88 -2.50
N ASP A 135 19.14 -11.01 -2.53
CA ASP A 135 18.56 -12.31 -2.21
C ASP A 135 18.23 -12.41 -0.73
N GLY A 136 16.98 -12.71 -0.39
CA GLY A 136 16.51 -12.74 0.98
C GLY A 136 17.09 -13.87 1.82
N ASP A 137 17.65 -14.91 1.19
CA ASP A 137 18.22 -16.08 1.88
C ASP A 137 19.73 -15.96 2.05
N SER A 138 20.44 -15.50 1.01
CA SER A 138 21.92 -15.40 1.03
C SER A 138 22.45 -14.00 1.31
N TYR A 139 21.62 -12.97 1.20
CA TYR A 139 21.97 -11.55 1.27
C TYR A 139 22.94 -11.09 0.17
N ASP A 140 23.07 -11.86 -0.91
CA ASP A 140 23.86 -11.45 -2.06
C ASP A 140 23.10 -10.37 -2.86
N ALA A 141 23.80 -9.30 -3.24
CA ALA A 141 23.25 -8.27 -4.08
C ALA A 141 22.83 -8.84 -5.45
N ILE A 142 21.62 -8.52 -5.89
CA ILE A 142 21.09 -8.90 -7.19
C ILE A 142 21.26 -7.72 -8.15
N MET A 143 20.77 -6.55 -7.77
CA MET A 143 20.86 -5.34 -8.61
C MET A 143 20.62 -4.07 -7.80
N ASP A 144 21.14 -2.97 -8.33
CA ASP A 144 20.93 -1.61 -7.86
C ASP A 144 20.24 -0.79 -8.94
N ILE A 145 19.13 -0.13 -8.59
CA ILE A 145 18.32 0.63 -9.54
C ILE A 145 18.18 2.05 -9.02
N PRO A 146 18.89 3.03 -9.60
CA PRO A 146 18.69 4.42 -9.24
C PRO A 146 17.31 4.89 -9.69
N PHE A 147 16.65 5.68 -8.86
CA PHE A 147 15.34 6.25 -9.17
C PHE A 147 15.23 7.71 -8.72
N THR A 148 14.25 8.40 -9.28
CA THR A 148 13.82 9.75 -8.88
C THR A 148 12.29 9.76 -8.86
N TYR A 149 11.73 10.33 -7.80
CA TYR A 149 10.29 10.44 -7.60
C TYR A 149 9.89 11.88 -7.27
#